data_e41ab2ae6673b337007d2edfbd6a9190
#
_entry.id   e41ab2ae6673b337007d2edfbd6a9190
#
_cell.length_a   1.000
_cell.length_b   1.000
_cell.length_c   1.000
_cell.angle_alpha   90.00
_cell.angle_beta   90.00
_cell.angle_gamma   90.00
#
_symmetry.space_group_name_H-M   'P 1'
#
loop_
_entity.id
_entity.type
_entity.pdbx_description
1 polymer ?
#
loop_
_entity_poly.entity_id
_entity_poly.type
_entity_poly.pdbx_seq_one_letter_code
_entity_poly.pdbx_strand_id
1 'polypeptide(L)'
;MHIIKIFGAYPWQVEVEPESHDHITATKRNEFSYTAINGAIDEVERRVKSSIQKDNPDAQFSIFYSRLRATSGNFVLDSIRERMSKAYAVIFDITGFNKNVMLELGIALELQRHLEKPAKVFLISCAEQFEPSLLPSDLSGYFLSCYQINEKDNTVCFKDGNSLVMRMTSDIMEILKQPYREELEKNTQAHA
;
A
#
# COMPACT_ATOMS: atom_id res chain seq x y z
N MET A 1 -0.03 -20.00 -9.74
CA MET A 1 0.47 -18.59 -9.74
C MET A 1 -0.37 -17.75 -8.80
N HIS A 2 0.23 -17.15 -7.77
CA HIS A 2 -0.46 -16.26 -6.83
C HIS A 2 -0.39 -14.81 -7.33
N ILE A 3 -1.54 -14.13 -7.38
CA ILE A 3 -1.61 -12.71 -7.75
C ILE A 3 -1.91 -11.89 -6.49
N ILE A 4 -0.97 -11.05 -6.10
CA ILE A 4 -1.08 -10.16 -4.94
C ILE A 4 -1.46 -8.77 -5.47
N LYS A 5 -2.69 -8.32 -5.17
CA LYS A 5 -3.19 -7.01 -5.62
C LYS A 5 -2.97 -5.97 -4.54
N ILE A 6 -2.27 -4.89 -4.88
CA ILE A 6 -2.03 -3.76 -4.01
C ILE A 6 -2.54 -2.50 -4.68
N PHE A 7 -3.27 -1.67 -3.95
CA PHE A 7 -3.71 -0.36 -4.44
C PHE A 7 -3.06 0.77 -3.66
N GLY A 8 -2.77 1.87 -4.35
CA GLY A 8 -2.32 3.12 -3.74
C GLY A 8 -3.40 4.19 -3.81
N ALA A 9 -3.74 4.79 -2.68
CA ALA A 9 -4.62 5.93 -2.56
C ALA A 9 -3.81 7.18 -2.22
N TYR A 10 -3.79 8.16 -3.11
CA TYR A 10 -3.09 9.44 -2.95
C TYR A 10 -3.82 10.54 -3.72
N PRO A 11 -3.63 11.81 -3.38
CA PRO A 11 -4.38 12.91 -3.99
C PRO A 11 -4.34 12.88 -5.53
N TRP A 12 -5.51 13.01 -6.14
CA TRP A 12 -5.64 13.01 -7.61
C TRP A 12 -5.44 14.39 -8.19
N GLN A 13 -6.07 15.37 -7.55
CA GLN A 13 -5.99 16.77 -7.92
C GLN A 13 -5.73 17.59 -6.69
N VAL A 14 -4.96 18.64 -6.87
CA VAL A 14 -4.83 19.65 -5.85
C VAL A 14 -5.88 20.71 -6.17
N GLU A 15 -6.70 21.04 -5.19
CA GLU A 15 -7.65 22.15 -5.27
C GLU A 15 -6.91 23.49 -5.16
N VAL A 16 -6.00 23.74 -6.11
CA VAL A 16 -5.22 24.97 -6.17
C VAL A 16 -5.40 25.54 -7.57
N GLU A 17 -5.53 26.83 -7.67
CA GLU A 17 -5.67 27.50 -8.98
C GLU A 17 -4.49 27.16 -9.89
N PRO A 18 -4.74 26.85 -11.19
CA PRO A 18 -3.74 26.35 -12.12
C PRO A 18 -2.51 27.26 -12.30
N GLU A 19 -2.67 28.54 -12.05
CA GLU A 19 -1.63 29.55 -12.22
C GLU A 19 -0.79 29.81 -10.96
N SER A 20 -1.15 29.17 -9.83
CA SER A 20 -0.41 29.36 -8.60
C SER A 20 0.85 28.50 -8.56
N HIS A 21 1.90 29.01 -7.92
CA HIS A 21 3.13 28.26 -7.66
C HIS A 21 2.84 26.97 -6.88
N ASP A 22 1.81 26.99 -6.04
CA ASP A 22 1.36 25.86 -5.23
C ASP A 22 0.78 24.72 -6.06
N HIS A 23 0.15 25.00 -7.22
CA HIS A 23 -0.35 23.97 -8.13
C HIS A 23 0.77 23.10 -8.68
N ILE A 24 1.88 23.72 -9.12
CA ILE A 24 3.06 22.99 -9.64
C ILE A 24 3.66 22.10 -8.54
N THR A 25 3.82 22.67 -7.35
CA THR A 25 4.34 21.93 -6.19
C THR A 25 3.47 20.73 -5.83
N ALA A 26 2.18 20.90 -5.91
CA ALA A 26 1.21 19.87 -5.57
C ALA A 26 1.12 18.75 -6.63
N THR A 27 1.23 19.09 -7.91
CA THR A 27 1.31 18.08 -9.00
C THR A 27 2.58 17.24 -8.84
N LYS A 28 3.72 17.86 -8.58
CA LYS A 28 4.97 17.16 -8.29
C LYS A 28 4.86 16.22 -7.08
N ARG A 29 4.15 16.63 -6.03
CA ARG A 29 3.92 15.74 -4.85
C ARG A 29 3.21 14.46 -5.20
N ASN A 30 2.19 14.51 -6.04
CA ASN A 30 1.49 13.30 -6.48
C ASN A 30 2.40 12.34 -7.24
N GLU A 31 3.34 12.87 -8.01
CA GLU A 31 4.38 12.08 -8.68
C GLU A 31 5.34 11.46 -7.66
N PHE A 32 5.70 12.19 -6.61
CA PHE A 32 6.54 11.65 -5.54
C PHE A 32 5.84 10.55 -4.74
N SER A 33 4.57 10.72 -4.37
CA SER A 33 3.79 9.66 -3.72
C SER A 33 3.76 8.40 -4.58
N TYR A 34 3.47 8.53 -5.86
CA TYR A 34 3.47 7.43 -6.80
C TYR A 34 4.84 6.76 -6.91
N THR A 35 5.90 7.55 -7.01
CA THR A 35 7.29 7.06 -7.10
C THR A 35 7.70 6.32 -5.82
N ALA A 36 7.35 6.87 -4.64
CA ALA A 36 7.63 6.25 -3.35
C ALA A 36 6.96 4.87 -3.24
N ILE A 37 5.68 4.80 -3.56
CA ILE A 37 4.92 3.56 -3.49
C ILE A 37 5.43 2.53 -4.50
N ASN A 38 5.65 2.91 -5.75
CA ASN A 38 6.20 2.01 -6.77
C ASN A 38 7.57 1.47 -6.36
N GLY A 39 8.48 2.33 -5.96
CA GLY A 39 9.82 1.91 -5.52
C GLY A 39 9.76 0.95 -4.33
N ALA A 40 8.83 1.17 -3.39
CA ALA A 40 8.62 0.26 -2.27
C ALA A 40 8.11 -1.11 -2.74
N ILE A 41 7.17 -1.14 -3.69
CA ILE A 41 6.60 -2.39 -4.21
C ILE A 41 7.60 -3.18 -5.03
N ASP A 42 8.39 -2.52 -5.88
CA ASP A 42 9.47 -3.17 -6.65
C ASP A 42 10.49 -3.83 -5.71
N GLU A 43 10.85 -3.15 -4.63
CA GLU A 43 11.76 -3.69 -3.63
C GLU A 43 11.15 -4.85 -2.84
N VAL A 44 9.85 -4.78 -2.50
CA VAL A 44 9.12 -5.90 -1.90
C VAL A 44 9.13 -7.12 -2.84
N GLU A 45 8.80 -6.93 -4.10
CA GLU A 45 8.78 -8.01 -5.08
C GLU A 45 10.17 -8.65 -5.23
N ARG A 46 11.21 -7.84 -5.31
CA ARG A 46 12.60 -8.31 -5.38
C ARG A 46 12.99 -9.16 -4.17
N ARG A 47 12.66 -8.69 -2.95
CA ARG A 47 12.97 -9.42 -1.70
C ARG A 47 12.21 -10.72 -1.58
N VAL A 48 10.91 -10.69 -1.88
CA VAL A 48 10.07 -11.89 -1.85
C VAL A 48 10.56 -12.92 -2.86
N LYS A 49 10.84 -12.52 -4.10
CA LYS A 49 11.43 -13.41 -5.13
C LYS A 49 12.73 -14.04 -4.66
N SER A 50 13.65 -13.22 -4.18
CA SER A 50 14.95 -13.70 -3.68
C SER A 50 14.83 -14.69 -2.51
N SER A 51 13.85 -14.51 -1.64
CA SER A 51 13.62 -15.40 -0.50
C SER A 51 12.94 -16.70 -0.91
N ILE A 52 11.89 -16.61 -1.74
CA ILE A 52 11.12 -17.80 -2.16
C ILE A 52 11.95 -18.71 -3.06
N GLN A 53 12.74 -18.16 -3.98
CA GLN A 53 13.56 -18.96 -4.89
C GLN A 53 14.56 -19.86 -4.18
N LYS A 54 14.95 -19.52 -2.93
CA LYS A 54 15.81 -20.39 -2.11
C LYS A 54 15.06 -21.61 -1.57
N ASP A 55 13.80 -21.43 -1.19
CA ASP A 55 13.00 -22.46 -0.52
C ASP A 55 12.13 -23.26 -1.50
N ASN A 56 11.66 -22.61 -2.59
CA ASN A 56 10.80 -23.21 -3.62
C ASN A 56 11.04 -22.53 -4.98
N PRO A 57 11.93 -23.09 -5.82
CA PRO A 57 12.28 -22.53 -7.14
C PRO A 57 11.09 -22.42 -8.11
N ASP A 58 10.08 -23.28 -7.95
CA ASP A 58 8.92 -23.34 -8.85
C ASP A 58 7.76 -22.43 -8.41
N ALA A 59 7.89 -21.76 -7.27
CA ALA A 59 6.86 -20.86 -6.78
C ALA A 59 6.69 -19.66 -7.70
N GLN A 60 5.51 -19.54 -8.30
CA GLN A 60 5.17 -18.42 -9.16
C GLN A 60 4.22 -17.46 -8.44
N PHE A 61 4.61 -16.22 -8.34
CA PHE A 61 3.76 -15.13 -7.87
C PHE A 61 4.02 -13.86 -8.67
N SER A 62 3.07 -12.94 -8.66
CA SER A 62 3.25 -11.58 -9.18
C SER A 62 2.57 -10.59 -8.25
N ILE A 63 3.17 -9.41 -8.11
CA ILE A 63 2.56 -8.28 -7.42
C ILE A 63 1.98 -7.37 -8.49
N PHE A 64 0.67 -7.15 -8.41
CA PHE A 64 -0.02 -6.19 -9.25
C PHE A 64 -0.32 -4.94 -8.44
N TYR A 65 0.33 -3.85 -8.80
CA TYR A 65 0.09 -2.55 -8.19
C TYR A 65 -0.66 -1.63 -9.15
N SER A 66 -1.65 -0.96 -8.65
CA SER A 66 -2.30 0.15 -9.37
C SER A 66 -2.84 1.20 -8.40
N ARG A 67 -3.04 2.40 -8.95
CA ARG A 67 -3.75 3.44 -8.21
C ARG A 67 -5.21 3.03 -7.96
N LEU A 68 -5.70 3.30 -6.76
CA LEU A 68 -7.11 3.19 -6.46
C LEU A 68 -7.86 4.26 -7.25
N ARG A 69 -8.69 3.82 -8.20
CA ARG A 69 -9.49 4.69 -9.07
C ARG A 69 -10.91 4.14 -9.16
N ALA A 70 -11.88 5.03 -9.17
CA ALA A 70 -13.23 4.64 -9.59
C ALA A 70 -13.25 4.37 -11.09
N THR A 71 -14.04 3.39 -11.50
CA THR A 71 -14.40 3.19 -12.91
C THR A 71 -15.53 4.15 -13.26
N SER A 72 -15.44 4.82 -14.42
CA SER A 72 -16.45 5.74 -14.89
C SER A 72 -17.81 5.05 -15.03
N GLY A 73 -18.87 5.72 -14.59
CA GLY A 73 -20.25 5.34 -14.86
C GLY A 73 -21.00 4.62 -13.74
N ASN A 74 -20.34 4.17 -12.69
CA ASN A 74 -20.98 3.56 -11.53
C ASN A 74 -20.79 4.44 -10.28
N PHE A 75 -21.52 4.13 -9.21
CA PHE A 75 -21.28 4.75 -7.92
C PHE A 75 -19.82 4.59 -7.54
N VAL A 76 -19.11 5.71 -7.49
CA VAL A 76 -17.65 5.77 -7.26
C VAL A 76 -17.26 4.99 -6.02
N LEU A 77 -18.05 5.11 -4.95
CA LEU A 77 -17.79 4.46 -3.68
C LEU A 77 -17.93 2.92 -3.75
N ASP A 78 -18.89 2.41 -4.51
CA ASP A 78 -19.09 0.97 -4.66
C ASP A 78 -17.92 0.34 -5.43
N SER A 79 -17.46 1.02 -6.48
CA SER A 79 -16.27 0.58 -7.23
C SER A 79 -15.00 0.55 -6.36
N ILE A 80 -14.84 1.55 -5.50
CA ILE A 80 -13.72 1.61 -4.54
C ILE A 80 -13.83 0.47 -3.52
N ARG A 81 -15.00 0.26 -2.93
CA ARG A 81 -15.27 -0.87 -2.00
C ARG A 81 -14.96 -2.21 -2.63
N GLU A 82 -15.45 -2.45 -3.85
CA GLU A 82 -15.22 -3.70 -4.57
C GLU A 82 -13.72 -3.95 -4.81
N ARG A 83 -12.96 -2.92 -5.19
CA ARG A 83 -11.51 -3.06 -5.37
C ARG A 83 -10.80 -3.36 -4.07
N MET A 84 -11.13 -2.63 -3.02
CA MET A 84 -10.54 -2.84 -1.69
C MET A 84 -10.85 -4.22 -1.14
N SER A 85 -12.07 -4.74 -1.33
CA SER A 85 -12.47 -6.06 -0.85
C SER A 85 -11.72 -7.22 -1.53
N LYS A 86 -11.17 -6.97 -2.72
CA LYS A 86 -10.37 -7.93 -3.51
C LYS A 86 -8.87 -7.69 -3.42
N ALA A 87 -8.45 -6.67 -2.67
CA ALA A 87 -7.06 -6.32 -2.50
C ALA A 87 -6.40 -7.13 -1.40
N TYR A 88 -5.11 -7.38 -1.54
CA TYR A 88 -4.27 -7.81 -0.44
C TYR A 88 -3.96 -6.65 0.52
N ALA A 89 -3.61 -5.49 -0.05
CA ALA A 89 -3.30 -4.30 0.72
C ALA A 89 -3.73 -3.02 -0.01
N VAL A 90 -3.96 -1.98 0.79
CA VAL A 90 -4.11 -0.61 0.30
C VAL A 90 -3.14 0.29 1.06
N ILE A 91 -2.39 1.10 0.31
CA ILE A 91 -1.44 2.07 0.83
C ILE A 91 -2.07 3.46 0.68
N PHE A 92 -2.25 4.17 1.77
CA PHE A 92 -2.83 5.51 1.79
C PHE A 92 -1.74 6.56 2.06
N ASP A 93 -1.57 7.50 1.15
CA ASP A 93 -0.77 8.68 1.40
C ASP A 93 -1.64 9.75 2.07
N ILE A 94 -1.45 9.88 3.38
CA ILE A 94 -2.22 10.82 4.21
C ILE A 94 -1.55 12.21 4.31
N THR A 95 -0.55 12.50 3.49
CA THR A 95 0.09 13.81 3.43
C THR A 95 -0.95 14.91 3.21
N GLY A 96 -0.97 15.89 4.12
CA GLY A 96 -1.91 17.01 4.08
C GLY A 96 -3.38 16.63 4.28
N PHE A 97 -3.67 15.41 4.72
CA PHE A 97 -5.02 14.92 5.06
C PHE A 97 -6.06 15.18 3.94
N ASN A 98 -5.69 14.90 2.69
CA ASN A 98 -6.59 15.09 1.57
C ASN A 98 -7.94 14.39 1.82
N LYS A 99 -9.04 15.14 1.72
CA LYS A 99 -10.39 14.68 2.06
C LYS A 99 -10.83 13.43 1.31
N ASN A 100 -10.43 13.26 0.04
CA ASN A 100 -10.78 12.09 -0.75
C ASN A 100 -10.01 10.85 -0.26
N VAL A 101 -8.72 11.00 0.00
CA VAL A 101 -7.89 9.92 0.57
C VAL A 101 -8.39 9.52 1.96
N MET A 102 -8.78 10.49 2.80
CA MET A 102 -9.35 10.22 4.12
C MET A 102 -10.72 9.53 4.05
N LEU A 103 -11.55 9.86 3.06
CA LEU A 103 -12.81 9.14 2.81
C LEU A 103 -12.54 7.69 2.38
N GLU A 104 -11.62 7.48 1.45
CA GLU A 104 -11.21 6.15 0.99
C GLU A 104 -10.63 5.31 2.13
N LEU A 105 -9.83 5.93 2.99
CA LEU A 105 -9.30 5.31 4.21
C LEU A 105 -10.44 4.89 5.15
N GLY A 106 -11.44 5.76 5.38
CA GLY A 106 -12.61 5.43 6.18
C GLY A 106 -13.37 4.21 5.66
N ILE A 107 -13.50 4.08 4.33
CA ILE A 107 -14.09 2.90 3.68
C ILE A 107 -13.25 1.64 3.95
N ALA A 108 -11.92 1.73 3.84
CA ALA A 108 -11.04 0.61 4.10
C ALA A 108 -11.13 0.12 5.56
N LEU A 109 -11.20 1.06 6.52
CA LEU A 109 -11.34 0.75 7.94
C LEU A 109 -12.70 0.12 8.27
N GLU A 110 -13.76 0.55 7.61
CA GLU A 110 -15.07 -0.07 7.71
C GLU A 110 -15.04 -1.50 7.19
N LEU A 111 -14.44 -1.74 6.02
CA LEU A 111 -14.29 -3.07 5.45
C LEU A 111 -13.48 -4.02 6.35
N GLN A 112 -12.49 -3.52 7.08
CA GLN A 112 -11.73 -4.32 8.04
C GLN A 112 -12.60 -4.92 9.16
N ARG A 113 -13.73 -4.30 9.48
CA ARG A 113 -14.66 -4.78 10.51
C ARG A 113 -15.66 -5.83 10.01
N HIS A 114 -15.90 -5.86 8.71
CA HIS A 114 -17.00 -6.63 8.11
C HIS A 114 -16.52 -7.78 7.23
N LEU A 115 -15.28 -7.76 6.76
CA LEU A 115 -14.74 -8.82 5.92
C LEU A 115 -13.93 -9.82 6.76
N GLU A 116 -14.07 -11.10 6.45
CA GLU A 116 -13.25 -12.17 7.05
C GLU A 116 -11.76 -12.01 6.70
N LYS A 117 -11.48 -11.60 5.47
CA LYS A 117 -10.12 -11.35 4.97
C LYS A 117 -10.02 -9.95 4.37
N PRO A 118 -9.99 -8.92 5.20
CA PRO A 118 -9.90 -7.55 4.72
C PRO A 118 -8.51 -7.23 4.16
N ALA A 119 -8.45 -6.25 3.26
CA ALA A 119 -7.18 -5.70 2.82
C ALA A 119 -6.38 -5.12 4.00
N LYS A 120 -5.06 -5.34 3.99
CA LYS A 120 -4.18 -4.67 4.96
C LYS A 120 -4.09 -3.18 4.62
N VAL A 121 -4.14 -2.34 5.64
CA VAL A 121 -4.03 -0.89 5.52
C VAL A 121 -2.63 -0.45 5.93
N PHE A 122 -1.94 0.25 5.02
CA PHE A 122 -0.66 0.89 5.28
C PHE A 122 -0.81 2.39 5.08
N LEU A 123 -0.29 3.16 6.03
CA LEU A 123 -0.27 4.62 5.94
C LEU A 123 1.13 5.09 5.59
N ILE A 124 1.21 6.05 4.67
CA ILE A 124 2.44 6.77 4.39
C ILE A 124 2.20 8.27 4.45
N SER A 125 3.24 9.04 4.72
CA SER A 125 3.21 10.49 4.66
C SER A 125 4.57 11.08 4.29
N CYS A 126 4.57 12.25 3.65
CA CYS A 126 5.76 13.03 3.46
C CYS A 126 6.25 13.58 4.80
N ALA A 127 7.51 13.30 5.15
CA ALA A 127 8.06 13.62 6.48
C ALA A 127 8.07 15.13 6.76
N GLU A 128 8.32 15.96 5.75
CA GLU A 128 8.38 17.41 5.86
C GLU A 128 7.00 18.05 6.11
N GLN A 129 5.91 17.31 5.89
CA GLN A 129 4.54 17.81 5.98
C GLN A 129 3.70 17.05 7.00
N PHE A 130 4.30 16.08 7.66
CA PHE A 130 3.59 15.29 8.66
C PHE A 130 3.63 15.98 10.02
N GLU A 131 2.46 16.34 10.51
CA GLU A 131 2.26 16.83 11.87
C GLU A 131 1.56 15.76 12.69
N PRO A 132 2.27 15.10 13.62
CA PRO A 132 1.70 14.03 14.46
C PRO A 132 0.47 14.47 15.26
N SER A 133 0.41 15.75 15.64
CA SER A 133 -0.72 16.34 16.40
C SER A 133 -2.02 16.40 15.60
N LEU A 134 -1.95 16.36 14.27
CA LEU A 134 -3.11 16.36 13.40
C LEU A 134 -3.61 14.96 13.06
N LEU A 135 -2.85 13.91 13.43
CA LEU A 135 -3.28 12.54 13.17
C LEU A 135 -4.52 12.23 14.03
N PRO A 136 -5.64 11.82 13.40
CA PRO A 136 -6.81 11.37 14.15
C PRO A 136 -6.46 10.25 15.13
N SER A 137 -6.99 10.32 16.37
CA SER A 137 -6.70 9.34 17.43
C SER A 137 -6.96 7.90 17.01
N ASP A 138 -7.96 7.69 16.16
CA ASP A 138 -8.34 6.38 15.65
C ASP A 138 -7.29 5.76 14.72
N LEU A 139 -6.39 6.58 14.19
CA LEU A 139 -5.28 6.15 13.34
C LEU A 139 -3.98 5.93 14.11
N SER A 140 -3.91 6.27 15.38
CA SER A 140 -2.68 6.18 16.19
C SER A 140 -2.14 4.75 16.35
N GLY A 141 -2.99 3.74 16.17
CA GLY A 141 -2.63 2.32 16.18
C GLY A 141 -2.16 1.76 14.84
N TYR A 142 -2.28 2.53 13.76
CA TYR A 142 -1.86 2.10 12.44
C TYR A 142 -0.39 2.40 12.20
N PHE A 143 0.24 1.51 11.44
CA PHE A 143 1.62 1.68 11.03
C PHE A 143 1.74 2.82 10.00
N LEU A 144 2.52 3.84 10.33
CA LEU A 144 2.82 4.97 9.46
C LEU A 144 4.30 4.94 9.07
N SER A 145 4.59 4.98 7.78
CA SER A 145 5.93 5.17 7.23
C SER A 145 6.07 6.55 6.62
N CYS A 146 7.09 7.29 7.03
CA CYS A 146 7.38 8.60 6.45
C CYS A 146 8.40 8.48 5.32
N TYR A 147 8.13 9.13 4.19
CA TYR A 147 9.08 9.29 3.10
C TYR A 147 9.61 10.73 3.05
N GLN A 148 10.81 10.90 2.52
CA GLN A 148 11.46 12.18 2.28
C GLN A 148 11.66 12.37 0.79
N ILE A 149 11.55 13.62 0.34
CA ILE A 149 11.77 14.03 -1.03
C ILE A 149 13.12 14.69 -1.11
N ASN A 150 14.00 14.16 -1.95
CA ASN A 150 15.23 14.84 -2.33
C ASN A 150 14.99 15.63 -3.62
N GLU A 151 14.72 16.92 -3.50
CA GLU A 151 14.39 17.79 -4.65
C GLU A 151 15.55 17.96 -5.64
N LYS A 152 16.81 17.70 -5.21
CA LYS A 152 18.00 17.91 -6.06
C LYS A 152 18.09 16.88 -7.18
N ASP A 153 17.71 15.66 -6.89
CA ASP A 153 17.81 14.50 -7.80
C ASP A 153 16.45 13.84 -8.08
N ASN A 154 15.36 14.45 -7.62
CA ASN A 154 13.99 13.92 -7.74
C ASN A 154 13.84 12.48 -7.20
N THR A 155 14.58 12.15 -6.16
CA THR A 155 14.47 10.83 -5.55
C THR A 155 13.58 10.86 -4.30
N VAL A 156 13.00 9.72 -3.97
CA VAL A 156 12.19 9.52 -2.78
C VAL A 156 12.75 8.36 -1.99
N CYS A 157 12.91 8.54 -0.67
CA CYS A 157 13.33 7.48 0.22
C CYS A 157 12.47 7.45 1.50
N PHE A 158 12.27 6.26 2.05
CA PHE A 158 11.61 6.13 3.35
C PHE A 158 12.59 6.41 4.48
N LYS A 159 12.18 7.29 5.41
CA LYS A 159 13.02 7.74 6.54
C LYS A 159 13.42 6.60 7.48
N ASP A 160 12.56 5.61 7.63
CA ASP A 160 12.69 4.52 8.60
C ASP A 160 13.45 3.31 8.03
N GLY A 161 14.35 3.51 7.09
CA GLY A 161 15.15 2.40 6.54
C GLY A 161 14.31 1.31 5.86
N ASN A 162 13.28 1.71 5.11
CA ASN A 162 12.38 0.79 4.39
C ASN A 162 11.44 -0.05 5.29
N SER A 163 10.97 0.49 6.40
CA SER A 163 10.05 -0.19 7.31
C SER A 163 8.77 -0.69 6.62
N LEU A 164 8.17 0.10 5.71
CA LEU A 164 7.06 -0.33 4.85
C LEU A 164 7.43 -1.57 4.03
N VAL A 165 8.58 -1.55 3.36
CA VAL A 165 9.08 -2.65 2.53
C VAL A 165 9.29 -3.90 3.37
N MET A 166 9.94 -3.78 4.53
CA MET A 166 10.19 -4.92 5.43
C MET A 166 8.90 -5.57 5.90
N ARG A 167 7.93 -4.76 6.31
CA ARG A 167 6.65 -5.25 6.81
C ARG A 167 5.84 -5.94 5.71
N MET A 168 5.70 -5.30 4.55
CA MET A 168 5.02 -5.90 3.41
C MET A 168 5.70 -7.18 2.94
N THR A 169 7.04 -7.22 2.91
CA THR A 169 7.79 -8.43 2.56
C THR A 169 7.50 -9.56 3.52
N SER A 170 7.56 -9.31 4.84
CA SER A 170 7.26 -10.31 5.86
C SER A 170 5.85 -10.86 5.72
N ASP A 171 4.87 -9.98 5.56
CA ASP A 171 3.47 -10.33 5.43
C ASP A 171 3.17 -11.17 4.18
N ILE A 172 3.76 -10.81 3.05
CA ILE A 172 3.60 -11.54 1.79
C ILE A 172 4.28 -12.91 1.87
N MET A 173 5.46 -12.97 2.47
CA MET A 173 6.17 -14.23 2.68
C MET A 173 5.37 -15.20 3.56
N GLU A 174 4.69 -14.69 4.58
CA GLU A 174 3.83 -15.51 5.44
C GLU A 174 2.68 -16.15 4.65
N ILE A 175 2.00 -15.36 3.81
CA ILE A 175 0.90 -15.87 2.96
C ILE A 175 1.41 -16.92 1.97
N LEU A 176 2.54 -16.66 1.33
CA LEU A 176 3.07 -17.57 0.31
C LEU A 176 3.63 -18.87 0.92
N LYS A 177 3.93 -18.88 2.22
CA LYS A 177 4.35 -20.09 2.96
C LYS A 177 3.17 -20.92 3.47
N GLN A 178 1.98 -20.38 3.60
CA GLN A 178 0.81 -21.11 4.12
C GLN A 178 0.45 -22.35 3.31
N PRO A 179 0.35 -22.35 1.98
CA PRO A 179 0.04 -23.55 1.19
C PRO A 179 1.04 -24.68 1.41
N TYR A 180 2.31 -24.34 1.56
CA TYR A 180 3.38 -25.31 1.80
C TYR A 180 3.32 -25.96 3.19
N ARG A 181 2.91 -25.20 4.21
CA ARG A 181 2.68 -25.74 5.55
C ARG A 181 1.48 -26.72 5.58
N GLU A 182 0.38 -26.36 4.92
CA GLU A 182 -0.80 -27.22 4.82
C GLU A 182 -0.50 -28.53 4.09
N GLU A 183 0.35 -28.51 3.06
CA GLU A 183 0.78 -29.71 2.34
C GLU A 183 1.71 -30.59 3.20
N LEU A 184 2.64 -29.98 3.94
CA LEU A 184 3.51 -30.68 4.89
C LEU A 184 2.70 -31.34 6.02
N GLU A 185 1.72 -30.66 6.58
CA GLU A 185 0.85 -31.19 7.63
C GLU A 185 0.00 -32.36 7.13
N LYS A 186 -0.56 -32.27 5.91
CA LYS A 186 -1.30 -33.38 5.28
C LYS A 186 -0.41 -34.60 5.03
N ASN A 187 0.81 -34.41 4.57
CA ASN A 187 1.76 -35.49 4.32
C ASN A 187 2.25 -36.13 5.61
N THR A 188 2.39 -35.37 6.69
CA THR A 188 2.78 -35.91 8.01
C THR A 188 1.66 -36.71 8.64
N GLN A 189 0.38 -36.30 8.47
CA GLN A 189 -0.78 -37.04 8.95
C GLN A 189 -1.09 -38.31 8.14
N ALA A 190 -0.68 -38.35 6.86
CA ALA A 190 -0.85 -39.52 6.02
C ALA A 190 0.17 -40.64 6.29
N HIS A 191 1.23 -40.35 7.05
CA HIS A 191 2.30 -41.28 7.40
C HIS A 191 2.35 -41.64 8.91
N ALA A 192 1.38 -41.15 9.69
CA ALA A 192 1.18 -41.49 11.11
C ALA A 192 -0.04 -42.41 11.29
#